data_2a7430e7420f44131986bd4fcbc0adce
#
_entry.id   2a7430e7420f44131986bd4fcbc0adce
#
_cell.length_a   1.000
_cell.length_b   1.000
_cell.length_c   1.000
_cell.angle_alpha   90.00
_cell.angle_beta   90.00
_cell.angle_gamma   90.00
#
_symmetry.space_group_name_H-M   'P 1'
#
loop_
_entity.id
_entity.type
_entity.pdbx_description
1 polymer ?
#
loop_
_entity_poly.entity_id
_entity_poly.type
_entity_poly.pdbx_seq_one_letter_code
_entity_poly.pdbx_strand_id
1 'polypeptide(L)'
;LTLNALPKEKQIRIAEETLVVYVPIAHRLGISALKNALEDLSFFYVYPKEYEKIDTFIKEHQHKIQLTFNKFISNTTSLLEKNGFDPSKIKIISRVKHYYSIYMKMQRKGVNIDEVLDLLAIRILVDDDIDCYKVLGVMHLEYKPLIARFKDYIATPKENGYQTIHTTVFYNSKIYEVQIRTFNMHKVAEFGIAAHWKYKNGVGQSPNLNWLKSLEFSNQNIEEFYNDTKQDLYSEDIVVYSPKGDIYTLPRGATAYDFAFAIHSDVGSNAIECFINKVKKPLLTELKSSDIVSIKTAPYAI
;
A
#
# COMPACT_ATOMS: atom_id res chain seq x y z
N LEU A 1 7.28 -4.91 23.67
CA LEU A 1 8.40 -5.75 24.16
C LEU A 1 8.21 -6.23 25.60
N THR A 2 7.41 -5.52 26.43
CA THR A 2 7.19 -5.84 27.85
C THR A 2 5.79 -6.35 28.17
N LEU A 3 4.96 -6.57 27.14
CA LEU A 3 3.57 -7.00 27.29
C LEU A 3 3.44 -8.33 28.06
N ASN A 4 4.38 -9.26 27.86
CA ASN A 4 4.35 -10.56 28.53
C ASN A 4 4.37 -10.50 30.05
N ALA A 5 4.86 -9.39 30.62
CA ALA A 5 4.92 -9.20 32.08
C ALA A 5 3.60 -8.64 32.68
N LEU A 6 2.62 -8.31 31.86
CA LEU A 6 1.36 -7.70 32.27
C LEU A 6 0.24 -8.74 32.41
N PRO A 7 -0.80 -8.48 33.21
CA PRO A 7 -2.01 -9.29 33.24
C PRO A 7 -2.69 -9.38 31.87
N LYS A 8 -3.33 -10.50 31.54
CA LYS A 8 -3.94 -10.77 30.22
C LYS A 8 -4.87 -9.67 29.73
N GLU A 9 -5.72 -9.13 30.60
CA GLU A 9 -6.63 -8.02 30.25
C GLU A 9 -5.89 -6.76 29.78
N LYS A 10 -4.78 -6.42 30.45
CA LYS A 10 -3.93 -5.30 30.04
C LYS A 10 -3.18 -5.59 28.74
N GLN A 11 -2.75 -6.84 28.54
CA GLN A 11 -2.11 -7.25 27.28
C GLN A 11 -3.03 -7.02 26.09
N ILE A 12 -4.27 -7.50 26.17
CA ILE A 12 -5.27 -7.37 25.11
C ILE A 12 -5.58 -5.88 24.85
N ARG A 13 -5.87 -5.10 25.90
CA ARG A 13 -6.20 -3.68 25.77
C ARG A 13 -5.09 -2.90 25.08
N ILE A 14 -3.83 -3.11 25.49
CA ILE A 14 -2.68 -2.40 24.90
C ILE A 14 -2.45 -2.86 23.45
N ALA A 15 -2.69 -4.14 23.16
CA ALA A 15 -2.56 -4.66 21.80
C ALA A 15 -3.66 -4.09 20.88
N GLU A 16 -4.90 -3.98 21.35
CA GLU A 16 -6.01 -3.31 20.63
C GLU A 16 -5.71 -1.83 20.40
N GLU A 17 -5.27 -1.11 21.42
CA GLU A 17 -4.83 0.29 21.31
C GLU A 17 -3.70 0.42 20.26
N THR A 18 -2.75 -0.52 20.26
CA THR A 18 -1.65 -0.52 19.29
C THR A 18 -2.16 -0.68 17.85
N LEU A 19 -3.10 -1.59 17.61
CA LEU A 19 -3.69 -1.80 16.28
C LEU A 19 -4.44 -0.56 15.80
N VAL A 20 -5.08 0.16 16.71
CA VAL A 20 -5.99 1.25 16.36
C VAL A 20 -5.29 2.60 16.30
N VAL A 21 -4.26 2.83 17.12
CA VAL A 21 -3.57 4.13 17.22
C VAL A 21 -2.18 4.08 16.59
N TYR A 22 -1.31 3.20 17.09
CA TYR A 22 0.11 3.23 16.70
C TYR A 22 0.38 2.64 15.32
N VAL A 23 -0.34 1.60 14.91
CA VAL A 23 -0.22 1.01 13.57
C VAL A 23 -0.57 2.03 12.49
N PRO A 24 -1.68 2.74 12.59
CA PRO A 24 -2.03 3.82 11.70
C PRO A 24 -0.99 4.94 11.62
N ILE A 25 -0.49 5.39 12.75
CA ILE A 25 0.56 6.42 12.80
C ILE A 25 1.81 5.93 12.05
N ALA A 26 2.27 4.70 12.32
CA ALA A 26 3.41 4.11 11.63
C ALA A 26 3.17 4.01 10.09
N HIS A 27 1.93 3.72 9.69
CA HIS A 27 1.54 3.68 8.28
C HIS A 27 1.62 5.06 7.62
N ARG A 28 1.07 6.10 8.26
CA ARG A 28 1.14 7.48 7.76
C ARG A 28 2.56 8.01 7.66
N LEU A 29 3.41 7.64 8.61
CA LEU A 29 4.83 7.97 8.57
C LEU A 29 5.63 7.15 7.55
N GLY A 30 4.98 6.20 6.84
CA GLY A 30 5.62 5.34 5.85
C GLY A 30 6.57 4.29 6.43
N ILE A 31 6.56 4.08 7.77
CA ILE A 31 7.48 3.14 8.43
C ILE A 31 6.89 1.74 8.38
N SER A 32 6.95 1.10 7.20
CA SER A 32 6.31 -0.20 6.99
C SER A 32 6.88 -1.32 7.88
N ALA A 33 8.17 -1.29 8.18
CA ALA A 33 8.79 -2.27 9.06
C ALA A 33 8.19 -2.22 10.47
N LEU A 34 8.03 -1.01 11.03
CA LEU A 34 7.42 -0.81 12.34
C LEU A 34 5.94 -1.18 12.32
N LYS A 35 5.20 -0.72 11.30
CA LYS A 35 3.78 -1.05 11.13
C LYS A 35 3.57 -2.56 11.16
N ASN A 36 4.28 -3.31 10.33
CA ASN A 36 4.13 -4.76 10.23
C ASN A 36 4.48 -5.47 11.56
N ALA A 37 5.54 -5.01 12.25
CA ALA A 37 5.91 -5.57 13.55
C ALA A 37 4.85 -5.31 14.62
N LEU A 38 4.28 -4.10 14.66
CA LEU A 38 3.20 -3.76 15.58
C LEU A 38 1.93 -4.56 15.29
N GLU A 39 1.57 -4.72 14.03
CA GLU A 39 0.42 -5.52 13.60
C GLU A 39 0.57 -6.98 14.04
N ASP A 40 1.68 -7.64 13.75
CA ASP A 40 1.87 -9.06 14.07
C ASP A 40 1.98 -9.30 15.58
N LEU A 41 2.68 -8.43 16.31
CA LEU A 41 2.77 -8.52 17.77
C LEU A 41 1.41 -8.32 18.45
N SER A 42 0.62 -7.37 17.99
CA SER A 42 -0.72 -7.13 18.53
C SER A 42 -1.70 -8.25 18.16
N PHE A 43 -1.60 -8.76 16.94
CA PHE A 43 -2.42 -9.87 16.44
C PHE A 43 -2.30 -11.11 17.32
N PHE A 44 -1.09 -11.43 17.78
CA PHE A 44 -0.84 -12.55 18.70
C PHE A 44 -1.66 -12.46 19.99
N TYR A 45 -1.85 -11.23 20.54
CA TYR A 45 -2.60 -11.05 21.80
C TYR A 45 -4.11 -10.92 21.59
N VAL A 46 -4.54 -10.24 20.51
CA VAL A 46 -5.96 -9.94 20.25
C VAL A 46 -6.69 -11.13 19.65
N TYR A 47 -6.03 -11.87 18.75
CA TYR A 47 -6.61 -13.00 18.01
C TYR A 47 -5.72 -14.25 18.11
N PRO A 48 -5.47 -14.80 19.30
CA PRO A 48 -4.49 -15.86 19.50
C PRO A 48 -4.81 -17.15 18.74
N LYS A 49 -6.09 -17.51 18.59
CA LYS A 49 -6.51 -18.71 17.86
C LYS A 49 -6.24 -18.58 16.35
N GLU A 50 -6.52 -17.43 15.79
CA GLU A 50 -6.30 -17.13 14.39
C GLU A 50 -4.81 -17.00 14.08
N TYR A 51 -4.05 -16.40 15.00
CA TYR A 51 -2.59 -16.36 14.92
C TYR A 51 -1.98 -17.77 14.89
N GLU A 52 -2.38 -18.64 15.81
CA GLU A 52 -1.90 -20.03 15.90
C GLU A 52 -2.21 -20.83 14.63
N LYS A 53 -3.41 -20.67 14.05
CA LYS A 53 -3.77 -21.31 12.78
C LYS A 53 -2.83 -20.91 11.66
N ILE A 54 -2.54 -19.59 11.52
CA ILE A 54 -1.67 -19.08 10.48
C ILE A 54 -0.22 -19.52 10.73
N ASP A 55 0.25 -19.46 11.98
CA ASP A 55 1.61 -19.85 12.37
C ASP A 55 1.85 -21.34 12.09
N THR A 56 0.91 -22.20 12.48
CA THR A 56 0.96 -23.65 12.22
C THR A 56 1.02 -23.92 10.71
N PHE A 57 0.12 -23.32 9.94
CA PHE A 57 0.09 -23.49 8.49
C PHE A 57 1.42 -23.07 7.84
N ILE A 58 1.94 -21.89 8.21
CA ILE A 58 3.19 -21.39 7.66
C ILE A 58 4.36 -22.31 8.00
N LYS A 59 4.43 -22.78 9.25
CA LYS A 59 5.49 -23.71 9.70
C LYS A 59 5.43 -25.06 9.00
N GLU A 60 4.26 -25.64 8.86
CA GLU A 60 4.07 -26.92 8.16
C GLU A 60 4.42 -26.82 6.67
N HIS A 61 4.15 -25.70 6.04
CA HIS A 61 4.40 -25.49 4.62
C HIS A 61 5.71 -24.76 4.30
N GLN A 62 6.50 -24.40 5.31
CA GLN A 62 7.71 -23.56 5.17
C GLN A 62 8.68 -24.11 4.12
N HIS A 63 8.96 -25.41 4.16
CA HIS A 63 9.91 -26.02 3.20
C HIS A 63 9.39 -25.96 1.76
N LYS A 64 8.11 -26.28 1.54
CA LYS A 64 7.47 -26.22 0.22
C LYS A 64 7.40 -24.78 -0.31
N ILE A 65 7.09 -23.84 0.56
CA ILE A 65 7.07 -22.41 0.24
C ILE A 65 8.47 -21.95 -0.19
N GLN A 66 9.51 -22.29 0.58
CA GLN A 66 10.89 -21.93 0.30
C GLN A 66 11.40 -22.50 -1.02
N LEU A 67 11.15 -23.79 -1.29
CA LEU A 67 11.52 -24.42 -2.56
C LEU A 67 10.84 -23.73 -3.77
N THR A 68 9.58 -23.38 -3.59
CA THR A 68 8.80 -22.67 -4.62
C THR A 68 9.39 -21.29 -4.91
N PHE A 69 9.75 -20.55 -3.87
CA PHE A 69 10.44 -19.26 -4.02
C PHE A 69 11.79 -19.40 -4.70
N ASN A 70 12.63 -20.32 -4.23
CA ASN A 70 13.98 -20.49 -4.76
C ASN A 70 13.96 -20.78 -6.26
N LYS A 71 13.01 -21.63 -6.71
CA LYS A 71 12.85 -21.93 -8.13
C LYS A 71 12.44 -20.71 -8.94
N PHE A 72 11.46 -19.93 -8.45
CA PHE A 72 11.00 -18.73 -9.15
C PHE A 72 12.07 -17.64 -9.15
N ILE A 73 12.78 -17.43 -8.03
CA ILE A 73 13.88 -16.48 -7.92
C ILE A 73 15.02 -16.86 -8.89
N SER A 74 15.44 -18.13 -8.89
CA SER A 74 16.51 -18.60 -9.78
C SER A 74 16.17 -18.37 -11.26
N ASN A 75 14.94 -18.71 -11.66
CA ASN A 75 14.52 -18.50 -13.05
C ASN A 75 14.43 -17.01 -13.39
N THR A 76 13.90 -16.18 -12.48
CA THR A 76 13.83 -14.73 -12.68
C THR A 76 15.21 -14.11 -12.77
N THR A 77 16.17 -14.55 -11.94
CA THR A 77 17.56 -14.10 -12.01
C THR A 77 18.18 -14.42 -13.37
N SER A 78 18.10 -15.68 -13.78
CA SER A 78 18.62 -16.09 -15.10
C SER A 78 17.94 -15.36 -16.27
N LEU A 79 16.65 -15.08 -16.16
CA LEU A 79 15.91 -14.30 -17.14
C LEU A 79 16.44 -12.87 -17.24
N LEU A 80 16.67 -12.20 -16.13
CA LEU A 80 17.18 -10.83 -16.10
C LEU A 80 18.63 -10.77 -16.62
N GLU A 81 19.48 -11.72 -16.24
CA GLU A 81 20.84 -11.84 -16.75
C GLU A 81 20.88 -11.98 -18.29
N LYS A 82 20.04 -12.86 -18.85
CA LYS A 82 19.90 -13.05 -20.31
C LYS A 82 19.45 -11.78 -21.05
N ASN A 83 18.74 -10.91 -20.35
CA ASN A 83 18.28 -9.63 -20.90
C ASN A 83 19.22 -8.45 -20.58
N GLY A 84 20.46 -8.73 -20.20
CA GLY A 84 21.54 -7.74 -20.09
C GLY A 84 21.61 -7.03 -18.73
N PHE A 85 20.93 -7.54 -17.71
CA PHE A 85 21.09 -7.02 -16.36
C PHE A 85 22.32 -7.61 -15.66
N ASP A 86 23.10 -6.75 -15.01
CA ASP A 86 24.23 -7.15 -14.17
C ASP A 86 23.71 -7.73 -12.84
N PRO A 87 24.01 -9.01 -12.54
CA PRO A 87 23.58 -9.65 -11.30
C PRO A 87 24.04 -8.93 -10.03
N SER A 88 25.17 -8.22 -10.10
CA SER A 88 25.70 -7.46 -8.97
C SER A 88 24.87 -6.22 -8.61
N LYS A 89 24.07 -5.72 -9.56
CA LYS A 89 23.22 -4.53 -9.43
C LYS A 89 21.76 -4.86 -9.16
N ILE A 90 21.41 -6.14 -9.11
CA ILE A 90 20.05 -6.60 -8.86
C ILE A 90 20.03 -7.43 -7.58
N LYS A 91 19.02 -7.20 -6.76
CA LYS A 91 18.75 -8.05 -5.60
C LYS A 91 17.32 -8.54 -5.63
N ILE A 92 17.13 -9.86 -5.67
CA ILE A 92 15.80 -10.48 -5.59
C ILE A 92 15.62 -11.04 -4.18
N ILE A 93 14.56 -10.63 -3.51
CA ILE A 93 14.24 -11.01 -2.13
C ILE A 93 12.86 -11.67 -2.12
N SER A 94 12.77 -12.88 -1.53
CA SER A 94 11.48 -13.47 -1.21
C SER A 94 10.82 -12.72 -0.06
N ARG A 95 9.50 -12.58 -0.12
CA ARG A 95 8.70 -11.99 0.93
C ARG A 95 7.48 -12.85 1.21
N VAL A 96 7.39 -13.38 2.41
CA VAL A 96 6.13 -13.91 2.94
C VAL A 96 5.38 -12.73 3.56
N LYS A 97 4.06 -12.63 3.30
CA LYS A 97 3.23 -11.61 3.95
C LYS A 97 3.20 -11.84 5.45
N HIS A 98 3.22 -10.76 6.22
CA HIS A 98 3.12 -10.83 7.67
C HIS A 98 1.73 -11.34 8.10
N TYR A 99 1.63 -11.97 9.25
CA TYR A 99 0.49 -12.77 9.69
C TYR A 99 -0.81 -11.98 9.76
N TYR A 100 -0.77 -10.76 10.28
CA TYR A 100 -1.95 -9.90 10.32
C TYR A 100 -2.50 -9.54 8.94
N SER A 101 -1.62 -9.31 7.95
CA SER A 101 -2.04 -9.11 6.56
C SER A 101 -2.72 -10.34 5.96
N ILE A 102 -2.25 -11.54 6.29
CA ILE A 102 -2.87 -12.79 5.86
C ILE A 102 -4.27 -12.89 6.47
N TYR A 103 -4.38 -12.70 7.79
CA TYR A 103 -5.64 -12.71 8.52
C TYR A 103 -6.66 -11.72 7.95
N MET A 104 -6.28 -10.46 7.78
CA MET A 104 -7.15 -9.44 7.22
C MET A 104 -7.64 -9.78 5.80
N LYS A 105 -6.79 -10.45 5.02
CA LYS A 105 -7.17 -10.88 3.69
C LYS A 105 -8.15 -12.06 3.72
N MET A 106 -7.94 -13.02 4.59
CA MET A 106 -8.89 -14.12 4.84
C MET A 106 -10.25 -13.54 5.22
N GLN A 107 -10.30 -12.59 6.16
CA GLN A 107 -11.54 -11.96 6.61
C GLN A 107 -12.26 -11.20 5.48
N ARG A 108 -11.53 -10.38 4.71
CA ARG A 108 -12.13 -9.59 3.60
C ARG A 108 -12.69 -10.44 2.47
N LYS A 109 -12.07 -11.60 2.20
CA LYS A 109 -12.45 -12.47 1.09
C LYS A 109 -13.34 -13.63 1.52
N GLY A 110 -13.48 -13.89 2.81
CA GLY A 110 -14.19 -15.05 3.34
C GLY A 110 -13.55 -16.39 2.92
N VAL A 111 -12.21 -16.41 2.78
CA VAL A 111 -11.46 -17.58 2.30
C VAL A 111 -10.55 -18.15 3.38
N ASN A 112 -10.20 -19.43 3.24
CA ASN A 112 -9.21 -20.07 4.09
C ASN A 112 -7.79 -19.68 3.69
N ILE A 113 -6.81 -20.00 4.56
CA ILE A 113 -5.41 -19.65 4.32
C ILE A 113 -4.85 -20.31 3.05
N ASP A 114 -5.28 -21.52 2.72
CA ASP A 114 -4.87 -22.28 1.53
C ASP A 114 -5.27 -21.56 0.23
N GLU A 115 -6.33 -20.77 0.29
CA GLU A 115 -6.88 -20.00 -0.83
C GLU A 115 -6.28 -18.61 -0.96
N VAL A 116 -5.43 -18.19 -0.01
CA VAL A 116 -4.71 -16.93 -0.08
C VAL A 116 -3.55 -17.06 -1.07
N LEU A 117 -3.87 -16.97 -2.37
CA LEU A 117 -2.98 -17.24 -3.49
C LEU A 117 -1.73 -16.34 -3.58
N ASP A 118 -1.72 -15.21 -2.88
CA ASP A 118 -0.64 -14.22 -2.91
C ASP A 118 0.19 -14.17 -1.62
N LEU A 119 0.32 -15.30 -0.96
CA LEU A 119 1.32 -15.50 0.10
C LEU A 119 2.74 -15.34 -0.44
N LEU A 120 2.90 -15.63 -1.75
CA LEU A 120 4.19 -15.63 -2.42
C LEU A 120 4.41 -14.29 -3.12
N ALA A 121 5.30 -13.50 -2.57
CA ALA A 121 5.75 -12.26 -3.19
C ALA A 121 7.27 -12.26 -3.32
N ILE A 122 7.78 -11.75 -4.43
CA ILE A 122 9.19 -11.42 -4.58
C ILE A 122 9.35 -9.92 -4.73
N ARG A 123 10.50 -9.44 -4.32
CA ARG A 123 10.89 -8.06 -4.48
C ARG A 123 12.18 -7.98 -5.26
N ILE A 124 12.15 -7.24 -6.37
CA ILE A 124 13.31 -7.01 -7.23
C ILE A 124 13.78 -5.59 -6.96
N LEU A 125 15.02 -5.46 -6.51
CA LEU A 125 15.67 -4.18 -6.23
C LEU A 125 16.70 -3.91 -7.33
N VAL A 126 16.67 -2.71 -7.88
CA VAL A 126 17.56 -2.22 -8.93
C VAL A 126 18.13 -0.85 -8.54
N ASP A 127 19.10 -0.33 -9.32
CA ASP A 127 19.73 0.95 -9.01
C ASP A 127 18.85 2.13 -9.41
N ASP A 128 18.28 2.12 -10.63
CA ASP A 128 17.62 3.26 -11.25
C ASP A 128 16.14 3.02 -11.55
N ASP A 129 15.36 4.11 -11.61
CA ASP A 129 13.93 4.08 -11.90
C ASP A 129 13.64 3.46 -13.28
N ILE A 130 14.47 3.78 -14.29
CA ILE A 130 14.35 3.22 -15.65
C ILE A 130 14.55 1.71 -15.63
N ASP A 131 15.45 1.20 -14.81
CA ASP A 131 15.67 -0.23 -14.68
C ASP A 131 14.46 -0.95 -14.07
N CYS A 132 13.68 -0.27 -13.23
CA CYS A 132 12.39 -0.82 -12.76
C CYS A 132 11.45 -1.13 -13.93
N TYR A 133 11.34 -0.22 -14.90
CA TYR A 133 10.49 -0.43 -16.09
C TYR A 133 11.04 -1.44 -17.07
N LYS A 134 12.37 -1.52 -17.22
CA LYS A 134 13.01 -2.57 -18.03
C LYS A 134 12.74 -3.95 -17.40
N VAL A 135 12.91 -4.11 -16.08
CA VAL A 135 12.58 -5.35 -15.37
C VAL A 135 11.12 -5.71 -15.58
N LEU A 136 10.20 -4.74 -15.44
CA LEU A 136 8.78 -4.95 -15.70
C LEU A 136 8.54 -5.49 -17.11
N GLY A 137 9.15 -4.88 -18.12
CA GLY A 137 9.04 -5.31 -19.53
C GLY A 137 9.50 -6.75 -19.71
N VAL A 138 10.69 -7.11 -19.19
CA VAL A 138 11.22 -8.47 -19.26
C VAL A 138 10.29 -9.47 -18.57
N MET A 139 9.78 -9.13 -17.37
CA MET A 139 8.86 -9.98 -16.61
C MET A 139 7.54 -10.21 -17.37
N HIS A 140 6.97 -9.19 -18.00
CA HIS A 140 5.70 -9.29 -18.71
C HIS A 140 5.83 -9.98 -20.08
N LEU A 141 7.01 -9.96 -20.69
CA LEU A 141 7.27 -10.71 -21.92
C LEU A 141 7.41 -12.22 -21.66
N GLU A 142 7.99 -12.60 -20.52
CA GLU A 142 8.21 -14.02 -20.17
C GLU A 142 7.03 -14.62 -19.42
N TYR A 143 6.45 -13.87 -18.46
CA TYR A 143 5.39 -14.37 -17.58
C TYR A 143 4.08 -13.67 -17.91
N LYS A 144 2.98 -14.43 -17.97
CA LYS A 144 1.66 -13.85 -18.22
C LYS A 144 1.20 -12.98 -17.04
N PRO A 145 1.04 -11.64 -17.23
CA PRO A 145 0.61 -10.76 -16.15
C PRO A 145 -0.91 -10.79 -15.93
N LEU A 146 -1.33 -10.58 -14.68
CA LEU A 146 -2.70 -10.25 -14.32
C LEU A 146 -2.85 -8.71 -14.28
N ILE A 147 -3.24 -8.12 -15.38
CA ILE A 147 -3.30 -6.67 -15.57
C ILE A 147 -4.21 -5.99 -14.54
N ALA A 148 -5.31 -6.62 -14.14
CA ALA A 148 -6.22 -6.08 -13.11
C ALA A 148 -5.57 -5.84 -11.74
N ARG A 149 -4.37 -6.40 -11.50
CA ARG A 149 -3.60 -6.23 -10.26
C ARG A 149 -2.34 -5.38 -10.44
N PHE A 150 -2.12 -4.85 -11.63
CA PHE A 150 -1.00 -3.97 -11.90
C PHE A 150 -1.21 -2.60 -11.25
N LYS A 151 -0.17 -2.09 -10.57
CA LYS A 151 -0.15 -0.75 -9.99
C LYS A 151 1.24 -0.15 -10.13
N ASP A 152 1.31 1.05 -10.66
CA ASP A 152 2.54 1.81 -10.79
C ASP A 152 2.56 2.97 -9.78
N TYR A 153 3.22 2.72 -8.66
CA TYR A 153 3.45 3.75 -7.63
C TYR A 153 4.80 4.45 -7.80
N ILE A 154 5.55 4.20 -8.88
CA ILE A 154 6.71 5.02 -9.24
C ILE A 154 6.21 6.27 -9.96
N ALA A 155 5.37 6.07 -10.98
CA ALA A 155 4.74 7.17 -11.71
C ALA A 155 3.76 7.95 -10.83
N THR A 156 3.06 7.27 -9.92
CA THR A 156 2.04 7.87 -9.03
C THR A 156 2.31 7.45 -7.58
N PRO A 157 3.25 8.12 -6.89
CA PRO A 157 3.60 7.80 -5.51
C PRO A 157 2.40 7.94 -4.56
N LYS A 158 2.37 7.12 -3.50
CA LYS A 158 1.40 7.31 -2.42
C LYS A 158 1.75 8.55 -1.59
N GLU A 159 0.76 9.09 -0.87
CA GLU A 159 0.94 10.27 -0.01
C GLU A 159 2.06 10.13 1.03
N ASN A 160 2.27 8.91 1.53
CA ASN A 160 3.35 8.59 2.45
C ASN A 160 4.72 8.38 1.78
N GLY A 161 4.86 8.74 0.49
CA GLY A 161 6.10 8.61 -0.28
C GLY A 161 6.44 7.19 -0.73
N TYR A 162 5.52 6.23 -0.57
CA TYR A 162 5.74 4.86 -1.04
C TYR A 162 5.75 4.77 -2.55
N GLN A 163 6.86 4.27 -3.10
CA GLN A 163 7.08 4.06 -4.53
C GLN A 163 7.47 2.62 -4.81
N THR A 164 6.81 2.00 -5.78
CA THR A 164 7.11 0.66 -6.30
C THR A 164 6.21 0.34 -7.49
N ILE A 165 6.63 -0.53 -8.38
CA ILE A 165 5.73 -1.19 -9.33
C ILE A 165 5.24 -2.49 -8.69
N HIS A 166 3.93 -2.68 -8.65
CA HIS A 166 3.31 -3.95 -8.30
C HIS A 166 2.78 -4.63 -9.55
N THR A 167 3.25 -5.83 -9.80
CA THR A 167 2.65 -6.69 -10.81
C THR A 167 2.40 -8.08 -10.24
N THR A 168 1.49 -8.80 -10.86
CA THR A 168 1.16 -10.17 -10.49
C THR A 168 1.28 -11.03 -11.74
N VAL A 169 2.04 -12.10 -11.66
CA VAL A 169 2.35 -12.95 -12.82
C VAL A 169 2.04 -14.42 -12.54
N PHE A 170 1.73 -15.15 -13.60
CA PHE A 170 1.60 -16.61 -13.58
C PHE A 170 2.92 -17.28 -13.94
N TYR A 171 3.30 -18.25 -13.10
CA TYR A 171 4.43 -19.13 -13.36
C TYR A 171 4.16 -20.52 -12.77
N ASN A 172 4.30 -21.58 -13.56
CA ASN A 172 4.07 -22.97 -13.13
C ASN A 172 2.76 -23.17 -12.35
N SER A 173 1.64 -22.73 -12.92
CA SER A 173 0.29 -22.84 -12.34
C SER A 173 0.12 -22.14 -10.98
N LYS A 174 1.03 -21.22 -10.63
CA LYS A 174 0.97 -20.40 -9.41
C LYS A 174 1.00 -18.92 -9.74
N ILE A 175 0.49 -18.15 -8.80
CA ILE A 175 0.44 -16.69 -8.88
C ILE A 175 1.51 -16.12 -7.96
N TYR A 176 2.33 -15.22 -8.50
CA TYR A 176 3.38 -14.50 -7.77
C TYR A 176 3.13 -13.00 -7.83
N GLU A 177 3.11 -12.36 -6.68
CA GLU A 177 3.20 -10.90 -6.61
C GLU A 177 4.67 -10.50 -6.78
N VAL A 178 4.94 -9.58 -7.68
CA VAL A 178 6.28 -9.04 -7.94
C VAL A 178 6.26 -7.55 -7.64
N GLN A 179 7.12 -7.13 -6.74
CA GLN A 179 7.36 -5.73 -6.39
C GLN A 179 8.70 -5.31 -6.97
N ILE A 180 8.71 -4.28 -7.83
CA ILE A 180 9.92 -3.78 -8.47
C ILE A 180 10.14 -2.35 -8.01
N ARG A 181 11.32 -2.05 -7.48
CA ARG A 181 11.68 -0.72 -6.98
C ARG A 181 13.19 -0.55 -6.85
N THR A 182 13.65 0.68 -6.75
CA THR A 182 15.07 0.93 -6.52
C THR A 182 15.46 0.62 -5.06
N PHE A 183 16.77 0.47 -4.81
CA PHE A 183 17.30 0.34 -3.44
C PHE A 183 16.91 1.53 -2.57
N ASN A 184 16.85 2.76 -3.13
CA ASN A 184 16.45 3.94 -2.39
C ASN A 184 14.96 3.91 -2.05
N MET A 185 14.07 3.59 -3.01
CA MET A 185 12.65 3.40 -2.76
C MET A 185 12.40 2.31 -1.70
N HIS A 186 13.24 1.27 -1.70
CA HIS A 186 13.15 0.22 -0.69
C HIS A 186 13.43 0.75 0.72
N LYS A 187 14.48 1.56 0.88
CA LYS A 187 14.79 2.20 2.17
C LYS A 187 13.65 3.10 2.63
N VAL A 188 13.13 3.93 1.73
CA VAL A 188 11.99 4.81 2.04
C VAL A 188 10.75 4.00 2.42
N ALA A 189 10.44 2.92 1.71
CA ALA A 189 9.29 2.08 2.01
C ALA A 189 9.40 1.31 3.34
N GLU A 190 10.61 0.94 3.77
CA GLU A 190 10.82 0.22 5.05
C GLU A 190 10.87 1.19 6.25
N PHE A 191 11.52 2.34 6.08
CA PHE A 191 11.85 3.25 7.18
C PHE A 191 11.11 4.59 7.11
N GLY A 192 10.35 4.85 6.03
CA GLY A 192 9.55 6.06 5.86
C GLY A 192 10.36 7.34 6.01
N ILE A 193 9.77 8.30 6.71
CA ILE A 193 10.40 9.60 7.02
C ILE A 193 11.76 9.43 7.74
N ALA A 194 11.92 8.39 8.55
CA ALA A 194 13.16 8.12 9.26
C ALA A 194 14.34 7.79 8.32
N ALA A 195 14.08 7.30 7.11
CA ALA A 195 15.12 7.08 6.10
C ALA A 195 15.80 8.39 5.68
N HIS A 196 15.04 9.50 5.67
CA HIS A 196 15.56 10.80 5.29
C HIS A 196 16.36 11.48 6.42
N TRP A 197 16.04 11.21 7.69
CA TRP A 197 16.75 11.82 8.84
C TRP A 197 18.18 11.32 9.00
N LYS A 198 18.45 10.08 8.60
CA LYS A 198 19.78 9.48 8.74
C LYS A 198 20.81 9.95 7.70
N TYR A 199 20.36 10.55 6.59
CA TYR A 199 21.23 10.88 5.43
C TYR A 199 21.39 12.36 5.13
N LYS A 200 20.68 13.27 5.82
CA LYS A 200 20.75 14.70 5.53
C LYS A 200 21.20 15.54 6.73
N ASN A 201 22.52 15.63 6.91
CA ASN A 201 23.16 16.82 7.52
C ASN A 201 23.30 17.96 6.47
N GLY A 202 22.44 18.06 5.47
CA GLY A 202 22.49 19.05 4.41
C GLY A 202 21.10 19.34 3.83
N VAL A 203 20.77 20.61 3.78
CA VAL A 203 19.61 21.27 3.20
C VAL A 203 18.82 20.41 2.19
N GLY A 204 17.63 19.97 2.58
CA GLY A 204 16.69 19.28 1.71
C GLY A 204 15.28 19.33 2.31
N GLN A 205 14.27 19.49 1.46
CA GLN A 205 12.87 19.69 1.80
C GLN A 205 12.41 18.83 2.99
N SER A 206 11.88 19.49 4.03
CA SER A 206 11.21 18.84 5.14
C SER A 206 10.06 17.98 4.62
N PRO A 207 9.86 16.75 5.11
CA PRO A 207 8.67 15.99 4.78
C PRO A 207 7.44 16.81 5.13
N ASN A 208 6.41 16.76 4.29
CA ASN A 208 5.16 17.46 4.53
C ASN A 208 4.47 16.87 5.76
N LEU A 209 4.68 17.48 6.92
CA LEU A 209 4.09 17.09 8.20
C LEU A 209 2.84 17.93 8.52
N ASN A 210 2.22 18.57 7.52
CA ASN A 210 1.04 19.43 7.75
C ASN A 210 -0.12 18.66 8.39
N TRP A 211 -0.22 17.36 8.17
CA TRP A 211 -1.20 16.51 8.83
C TRP A 211 -0.97 16.39 10.36
N LEU A 212 0.28 16.52 10.85
CA LEU A 212 0.54 16.58 12.30
C LEU A 212 -0.07 17.83 12.93
N LYS A 213 -0.12 18.95 12.18
CA LYS A 213 -0.74 20.18 12.67
C LYS A 213 -2.25 20.03 12.79
N SER A 214 -2.90 19.24 11.93
CA SER A 214 -4.33 18.94 12.06
C SER A 214 -4.63 18.06 13.28
N LEU A 215 -3.68 17.24 13.73
CA LEU A 215 -3.81 16.46 14.97
C LEU A 215 -3.74 17.31 16.23
N GLU A 216 -2.99 18.42 16.24
CA GLU A 216 -2.92 19.35 17.38
C GLU A 216 -4.25 20.08 17.61
N PHE A 217 -5.06 20.31 16.58
CA PHE A 217 -6.35 20.99 16.68
C PHE A 217 -7.52 20.09 17.10
N SER A 218 -7.37 18.75 17.04
CA SER A 218 -8.44 17.79 17.35
C SER A 218 -8.53 17.38 18.82
N ASN A 219 -7.78 18.03 19.71
CA ASN A 219 -7.64 17.63 21.13
C ASN A 219 -8.88 17.82 22.02
N GLN A 220 -10.07 18.04 21.47
CA GLN A 220 -11.28 18.24 22.27
C GLN A 220 -12.14 17.00 22.48
N ASN A 221 -11.92 15.89 21.68
CA ASN A 221 -12.68 14.65 21.90
C ASN A 221 -11.89 13.43 21.42
N ILE A 222 -11.37 12.62 22.34
CA ILE A 222 -10.57 11.42 22.04
C ILE A 222 -11.38 10.38 21.22
N GLU A 223 -12.69 10.29 21.44
CA GLU A 223 -13.56 9.38 20.68
C GLU A 223 -13.79 9.84 19.22
N GLU A 224 -13.92 11.14 19.01
CA GLU A 224 -14.07 11.74 17.69
C GLU A 224 -12.75 11.61 16.90
N PHE A 225 -11.64 11.90 17.52
CA PHE A 225 -10.30 11.64 16.97
C PHE A 225 -10.08 10.15 16.63
N TYR A 226 -10.56 9.23 17.49
CA TYR A 226 -10.50 7.80 17.25
C TYR A 226 -11.31 7.36 16.02
N ASN A 227 -12.53 7.90 15.86
CA ASN A 227 -13.40 7.57 14.75
C ASN A 227 -12.93 8.19 13.43
N ASP A 228 -12.47 9.44 13.44
CA ASP A 228 -11.91 10.13 12.28
C ASP A 228 -10.59 9.48 11.85
N THR A 229 -9.72 9.17 12.80
CA THR A 229 -8.47 8.43 12.53
C THR A 229 -8.76 7.05 11.95
N LYS A 230 -9.77 6.34 12.45
CA LYS A 230 -10.17 5.02 11.95
C LYS A 230 -10.74 5.10 10.53
N GLN A 231 -11.57 6.10 10.21
CA GLN A 231 -12.09 6.31 8.86
C GLN A 231 -10.98 6.70 7.87
N ASP A 232 -10.11 7.64 8.21
CA ASP A 232 -9.00 8.10 7.37
C ASP A 232 -7.93 7.03 7.12
N LEU A 233 -7.71 6.13 8.06
CA LEU A 233 -6.61 5.17 8.04
C LEU A 233 -6.97 3.84 7.35
N TYR A 234 -8.25 3.50 7.30
CA TYR A 234 -8.74 2.31 6.61
C TYR A 234 -9.34 2.63 5.23
N SER A 235 -9.48 3.91 4.87
CA SER A 235 -9.80 4.29 3.52
C SER A 235 -8.58 4.05 2.61
N GLU A 236 -8.65 3.03 1.76
CA GLU A 236 -7.74 2.95 0.63
C GLU A 236 -8.06 4.16 -0.25
N ASP A 237 -7.15 5.14 -0.28
CA ASP A 237 -7.30 6.30 -1.15
C ASP A 237 -7.39 5.86 -2.61
N ILE A 238 -8.24 6.52 -3.35
CA ILE A 238 -8.37 6.35 -4.80
C ILE A 238 -7.57 7.44 -5.51
N VAL A 239 -6.99 7.10 -6.63
CA VAL A 239 -6.31 8.06 -7.50
C VAL A 239 -7.16 8.27 -8.74
N VAL A 240 -7.54 9.50 -8.98
CA VAL A 240 -8.34 9.92 -10.14
C VAL A 240 -7.61 10.99 -10.94
N TYR A 241 -7.97 11.16 -12.20
CA TYR A 241 -7.27 12.02 -13.13
C TYR A 241 -8.19 13.12 -13.68
N SER A 242 -7.64 14.32 -13.88
CA SER A 242 -8.30 15.29 -14.74
C SER A 242 -8.14 14.91 -16.23
N PRO A 243 -8.92 15.47 -17.15
CA PRO A 243 -8.72 15.23 -18.59
C PRO A 243 -7.35 15.72 -19.12
N LYS A 244 -6.68 16.59 -18.36
CA LYS A 244 -5.33 17.09 -18.67
C LYS A 244 -4.22 16.19 -18.12
N GLY A 245 -4.58 15.17 -17.32
CA GLY A 245 -3.63 14.25 -16.70
C GLY A 245 -3.17 14.68 -15.30
N ASP A 246 -3.76 15.73 -14.71
CA ASP A 246 -3.47 16.07 -13.32
C ASP A 246 -3.99 14.98 -12.38
N ILE A 247 -3.24 14.68 -11.34
CA ILE A 247 -3.49 13.57 -10.42
C ILE A 247 -4.11 14.12 -9.14
N TYR A 248 -5.21 13.50 -8.71
CA TYR A 248 -5.89 13.81 -7.45
C TYR A 248 -6.04 12.54 -6.63
N THR A 249 -5.61 12.58 -5.37
CA THR A 249 -5.80 11.51 -4.39
C THR A 249 -7.00 11.87 -3.53
N LEU A 250 -7.99 10.99 -3.50
CA LEU A 250 -9.23 11.17 -2.75
C LEU A 250 -9.50 9.95 -1.87
N PRO A 251 -10.17 10.09 -0.73
CA PRO A 251 -10.56 8.96 0.08
C PRO A 251 -11.50 8.03 -0.70
N ARG A 252 -11.44 6.74 -0.41
CA ARG A 252 -12.37 5.75 -0.99
C ARG A 252 -13.81 6.10 -0.61
N GLY A 253 -14.71 6.04 -1.58
CA GLY A 253 -16.09 6.51 -1.42
C GLY A 253 -16.29 7.97 -1.83
N ALA A 254 -15.22 8.70 -2.15
CA ALA A 254 -15.33 10.04 -2.67
C ALA A 254 -16.11 10.07 -3.97
N THR A 255 -16.91 11.12 -4.14
CA THR A 255 -17.78 11.35 -5.28
C THR A 255 -17.15 12.32 -6.30
N ALA A 256 -17.75 12.46 -7.47
CA ALA A 256 -17.33 13.47 -8.43
C ALA A 256 -17.50 14.91 -7.88
N TYR A 257 -18.35 15.09 -6.89
CA TYR A 257 -18.52 16.37 -6.19
C TYR A 257 -17.31 16.66 -5.29
N ASP A 258 -16.82 15.67 -4.54
CA ASP A 258 -15.60 15.78 -3.72
C ASP A 258 -14.37 16.09 -4.60
N PHE A 259 -14.30 15.46 -5.78
CA PHE A 259 -13.27 15.77 -6.78
C PHE A 259 -13.34 17.22 -7.26
N ALA A 260 -14.54 17.76 -7.47
CA ALA A 260 -14.70 19.16 -7.88
C ALA A 260 -14.15 20.13 -6.83
N PHE A 261 -14.37 19.87 -5.53
CA PHE A 261 -13.78 20.64 -4.43
C PHE A 261 -12.28 20.43 -4.28
N ALA A 262 -11.78 19.24 -4.58
CA ALA A 262 -10.34 18.96 -4.58
C ALA A 262 -9.57 19.71 -5.67
N ILE A 263 -10.23 20.07 -6.79
CA ILE A 263 -9.66 20.96 -7.80
C ILE A 263 -9.58 22.38 -7.26
N HIS A 264 -10.71 22.96 -6.84
CA HIS A 264 -10.82 24.29 -6.26
C HIS A 264 -12.22 24.50 -5.67
N SER A 265 -12.33 25.28 -4.60
CA SER A 265 -13.63 25.59 -3.97
C SER A 265 -14.64 26.18 -4.95
N ASP A 266 -14.21 27.06 -5.87
CA ASP A 266 -15.08 27.65 -6.88
C ASP A 266 -15.58 26.62 -7.90
N VAL A 267 -14.76 25.60 -8.23
CA VAL A 267 -15.18 24.50 -9.12
C VAL A 267 -16.22 23.66 -8.43
N GLY A 268 -16.01 23.32 -7.16
CA GLY A 268 -16.97 22.59 -6.35
C GLY A 268 -18.29 23.30 -6.19
N SER A 269 -18.26 24.59 -5.81
CA SER A 269 -19.45 25.42 -5.60
C SER A 269 -20.28 25.65 -6.86
N ASN A 270 -19.66 25.67 -8.04
CA ASN A 270 -20.29 25.92 -9.32
C ASN A 270 -20.46 24.67 -10.18
N ALA A 271 -20.22 23.47 -9.64
CA ALA A 271 -20.32 22.22 -10.37
C ALA A 271 -21.78 21.90 -10.71
N ILE A 272 -22.08 21.72 -12.00
CA ILE A 272 -23.44 21.38 -12.49
C ILE A 272 -23.51 20.00 -13.13
N GLU A 273 -22.45 19.54 -13.76
CA GLU A 273 -22.39 18.26 -14.44
C GLU A 273 -21.00 17.62 -14.25
N CYS A 274 -20.95 16.30 -14.24
CA CYS A 274 -19.70 15.58 -14.33
C CYS A 274 -19.71 14.52 -15.41
N PHE A 275 -18.52 14.23 -15.92
CA PHE A 275 -18.27 13.14 -16.86
C PHE A 275 -17.17 12.26 -16.26
N ILE A 276 -17.49 10.99 -16.06
CA ILE A 276 -16.55 9.98 -15.60
C ILE A 276 -16.24 9.08 -16.79
N ASN A 277 -14.96 9.00 -17.20
CA ASN A 277 -14.52 8.27 -18.36
C ASN A 277 -15.30 8.63 -19.65
N LYS A 278 -15.56 9.93 -19.83
CA LYS A 278 -16.35 10.54 -20.93
C LYS A 278 -17.87 10.26 -20.89
N VAL A 279 -18.37 9.56 -19.87
CA VAL A 279 -19.80 9.29 -19.71
C VAL A 279 -20.37 10.26 -18.67
N LYS A 280 -21.46 10.96 -19.02
CA LYS A 280 -22.17 11.85 -18.09
C LYS A 280 -22.74 11.03 -16.93
N LYS A 281 -22.47 11.45 -15.70
CA LYS A 281 -22.91 10.82 -14.45
C LYS A 281 -23.41 11.89 -13.46
N PRO A 282 -24.25 11.52 -12.48
CA PRO A 282 -24.59 12.40 -11.37
C PRO A 282 -23.34 12.82 -10.58
N LEU A 283 -23.33 14.06 -10.05
CA LEU A 283 -22.20 14.57 -9.24
C LEU A 283 -21.89 13.72 -8.00
N LEU A 284 -22.91 13.09 -7.41
CA LEU A 284 -22.78 12.21 -6.25
C LEU A 284 -22.37 10.76 -6.61
N THR A 285 -21.94 10.51 -7.86
CA THR A 285 -21.44 9.20 -8.25
C THR A 285 -20.09 8.95 -7.58
N GLU A 286 -19.99 7.82 -6.88
CA GLU A 286 -18.74 7.36 -6.26
C GLU A 286 -17.68 7.08 -7.33
N LEU A 287 -16.48 7.61 -7.11
CA LEU A 287 -15.33 7.46 -8.00
C LEU A 287 -14.55 6.18 -7.70
N LYS A 288 -13.93 5.67 -8.73
CA LYS A 288 -13.02 4.51 -8.65
C LYS A 288 -11.60 4.93 -9.01
N SER A 289 -10.63 4.22 -8.49
CA SER A 289 -9.23 4.45 -8.84
C SER A 289 -9.03 4.32 -10.36
N SER A 290 -8.28 5.28 -10.93
CA SER A 290 -8.02 5.43 -12.37
C SER A 290 -9.17 6.05 -13.20
N ASP A 291 -10.23 6.54 -12.56
CA ASP A 291 -11.25 7.30 -13.29
C ASP A 291 -10.69 8.63 -13.81
N ILE A 292 -11.08 8.98 -15.04
CA ILE A 292 -10.83 10.31 -15.63
C ILE A 292 -12.11 11.13 -15.43
N VAL A 293 -12.00 12.17 -14.60
CA VAL A 293 -13.16 12.97 -14.17
C VAL A 293 -13.08 14.39 -14.72
N SER A 294 -14.14 14.81 -15.39
CA SER A 294 -14.29 16.19 -15.88
C SER A 294 -15.51 16.81 -15.23
N ILE A 295 -15.34 18.02 -14.69
CA ILE A 295 -16.41 18.80 -14.08
C ILE A 295 -16.78 19.96 -15.02
N LYS A 296 -18.08 20.16 -15.18
CA LYS A 296 -18.63 21.32 -15.85
C LYS A 296 -19.20 22.29 -14.81
N THR A 297 -18.82 23.52 -14.89
CA THR A 297 -19.26 24.58 -13.98
C THR A 297 -20.18 25.54 -14.68
N ALA A 298 -21.16 26.11 -13.95
CA ALA A 298 -21.91 27.28 -14.40
C ALA A 298 -21.29 28.54 -13.79
N PRO A 299 -21.30 29.68 -14.52
CA PRO A 299 -20.76 30.94 -14.00
C PRO A 299 -21.56 31.50 -12.81
N TYR A 300 -22.74 30.96 -12.53
CA TYR A 300 -23.59 31.33 -11.40
C TYR A 300 -24.31 30.07 -10.92
N ALA A 301 -23.88 29.52 -9.77
CA ALA A 301 -24.72 28.58 -9.03
C ALA A 301 -25.73 29.42 -8.23
N ILE A 302 -27.01 29.21 -8.50
CA ILE A 302 -28.12 29.74 -7.69
C ILE A 302 -28.29 28.86 -6.46
#